data_953e1aec7cad0a0c4123793742b9068a
#
_entry.id   953e1aec7cad0a0c4123793742b9068a
#
_cell.length_a   1.000
_cell.length_b   1.000
_cell.length_c   1.000
_cell.angle_alpha   90.00
_cell.angle_beta   90.00
_cell.angle_gamma   90.00
#
_symmetry.space_group_name_H-M   'P 1'
#
loop_
_entity.id
_entity.type
_entity.pdbx_description
1 polymer ?
#
loop_
_entity_poly.entity_id
_entity_poly.type
_entity_poly.pdbx_seq_one_letter_code
_entity_poly.pdbx_strand_id
1 'polypeptide(L)'
;MALAAGKAAREHGCRAIYITQDGYLIDTPDYVRRPLRSAISNEDYLRLYGGCVRTFEDVSELKSLDVNAAYYVKKFIERHYDIYRMAKGWFRSLTLPKSGDYFFKGRLANGAEIETRSGTLSIYRGFEVFFDSASGRCCELMFLGRWWEVVVADVVSDWHMANVGSHGKDDIWHDVIFNEQGGNAVKNEIDLVVNDRQRLLLIECKSGEITSADIFKIDSVRRTYGGNNSKALLISYLPVASSLLEKCKDLGIYCFAPEDMAARTWHVKSLPQWLDTIVQMHEL
;
A
#
# COMPACT_ATOMS: atom_id res chain seq x y z
N MET A 1 8.38 -35.38 8.88
CA MET A 1 9.46 -34.84 9.73
C MET A 1 8.95 -34.39 11.11
N ALA A 2 7.94 -33.57 11.23
CA ALA A 2 7.44 -33.06 12.52
C ALA A 2 7.03 -34.14 13.53
N LEU A 3 6.37 -35.21 13.08
CA LEU A 3 5.99 -36.34 13.91
C LEU A 3 7.21 -37.12 14.47
N ALA A 4 8.27 -37.27 13.68
CA ALA A 4 9.50 -37.94 14.11
C ALA A 4 10.25 -37.12 15.15
N ALA A 5 10.35 -35.81 14.95
CA ALA A 5 10.95 -34.90 15.92
C ALA A 5 10.16 -34.85 17.24
N GLY A 6 8.83 -34.85 17.19
CA GLY A 6 7.97 -34.89 18.38
C GLY A 6 8.10 -36.21 19.14
N LYS A 7 8.29 -37.35 18.47
CA LYS A 7 8.53 -38.64 19.10
C LYS A 7 9.90 -38.66 19.79
N ALA A 8 10.95 -38.24 19.11
CA ALA A 8 12.30 -38.16 19.68
C ALA A 8 12.36 -37.22 20.90
N ALA A 9 11.73 -36.05 20.81
CA ALA A 9 11.66 -35.11 21.92
C ALA A 9 11.00 -35.72 23.15
N ARG A 10 9.92 -36.48 22.96
CA ARG A 10 9.22 -37.18 24.08
C ARG A 10 10.09 -38.28 24.71
N GLU A 11 10.79 -39.05 23.87
CA GLU A 11 11.70 -40.11 24.36
C GLU A 11 12.85 -39.53 25.19
N HIS A 12 13.27 -38.31 24.94
CA HIS A 12 14.35 -37.63 25.67
C HIS A 12 13.87 -36.59 26.68
N GLY A 13 12.58 -36.54 27.00
CA GLY A 13 12.02 -35.57 27.94
C GLY A 13 12.14 -34.09 27.49
N CYS A 14 12.34 -33.89 26.23
CA CYS A 14 12.44 -32.54 25.64
C CYS A 14 11.08 -32.04 25.16
N ARG A 15 10.87 -30.72 25.22
CA ARG A 15 9.74 -30.05 24.59
C ARG A 15 10.12 -29.73 23.13
N ALA A 16 9.35 -30.22 22.20
CA ALA A 16 9.50 -29.82 20.80
C ALA A 16 8.40 -28.82 20.41
N ILE A 17 8.79 -27.76 19.76
CA ILE A 17 7.90 -26.73 19.22
C ILE A 17 8.04 -26.78 17.69
N TYR A 18 6.94 -26.93 17.00
CA TYR A 18 6.89 -26.89 15.55
C TYR A 18 6.13 -25.64 15.10
N ILE A 19 6.76 -24.86 14.25
CA ILE A 19 6.13 -23.68 13.61
C ILE A 19 5.68 -24.10 12.23
N THR A 20 4.38 -23.99 11.97
CA THR A 20 3.80 -24.31 10.66
C THR A 20 4.01 -23.14 9.68
N GLN A 21 3.98 -23.43 8.38
CA GLN A 21 4.15 -22.40 7.34
C GLN A 21 2.99 -21.40 7.32
N ASP A 22 1.85 -21.75 7.86
CA ASP A 22 0.65 -20.93 8.00
C ASP A 22 0.58 -20.14 9.33
N GLY A 23 1.73 -20.05 10.03
CA GLY A 23 1.86 -19.17 11.20
C GLY A 23 1.25 -19.72 12.49
N TYR A 24 1.21 -21.04 12.66
CA TYR A 24 0.81 -21.65 13.91
C TYR A 24 2.00 -22.31 14.64
N LEU A 25 1.92 -22.27 15.95
CA LEU A 25 2.80 -23.00 16.82
C LEU A 25 2.11 -24.28 17.28
N ILE A 26 2.72 -25.43 17.03
CA ILE A 26 2.28 -26.71 17.57
C ILE A 26 3.25 -27.12 18.67
N ASP A 27 2.74 -27.21 19.88
CA ASP A 27 3.49 -27.59 21.05
C ASP A 27 3.35 -29.11 21.31
N THR A 28 4.44 -29.77 21.53
CA THR A 28 4.43 -31.16 21.95
C THR A 28 4.72 -31.23 23.46
N PRO A 29 4.09 -32.12 24.27
CA PRO A 29 3.37 -33.34 23.87
C PRO A 29 1.90 -33.16 23.52
N ASP A 30 1.31 -32.01 23.80
CA ASP A 30 -0.16 -31.87 23.81
C ASP A 30 -0.75 -31.63 22.40
N TYR A 31 0.10 -31.38 21.38
CA TYR A 31 -0.29 -31.06 20.00
C TYR A 31 -1.28 -29.90 19.90
N VAL A 32 -1.22 -28.98 20.85
CA VAL A 32 -2.09 -27.78 20.82
C VAL A 32 -1.61 -26.84 19.76
N ARG A 33 -2.46 -26.60 18.76
CA ARG A 33 -2.24 -25.61 17.73
C ARG A 33 -2.62 -24.22 18.27
N ARG A 34 -1.69 -23.30 18.27
CA ARG A 34 -1.91 -21.90 18.68
C ARG A 34 -1.45 -20.99 17.58
N PRO A 35 -2.18 -19.90 17.26
CA PRO A 35 -1.69 -18.91 16.33
C PRO A 35 -0.35 -18.34 16.85
N LEU A 36 0.66 -18.34 16.00
CA LEU A 36 1.93 -17.70 16.30
C LEU A 36 1.74 -16.21 16.07
N ARG A 37 1.40 -15.47 17.10
CA ARG A 37 1.44 -14.02 17.08
C ARG A 37 2.89 -13.59 17.26
N SER A 38 3.55 -13.30 16.17
CA SER A 38 4.93 -12.84 16.17
C SER A 38 5.00 -11.41 16.70
N ALA A 39 5.93 -11.16 17.62
CA ALA A 39 6.33 -9.81 18.01
C ALA A 39 7.50 -9.29 17.16
N ILE A 40 7.79 -9.94 16.01
CA ILE A 40 8.87 -9.56 15.11
C ILE A 40 8.48 -8.25 14.42
N SER A 41 9.35 -7.25 14.51
CA SER A 41 9.17 -5.97 13.81
C SER A 41 9.23 -6.15 12.29
N ASN A 42 8.70 -5.18 11.53
CA ASN A 42 8.85 -5.15 10.08
C ASN A 42 10.33 -5.23 9.66
N GLU A 43 11.19 -4.51 10.37
CA GLU A 43 12.63 -4.47 10.09
C GLU A 43 13.28 -5.85 10.26
N ASP A 44 13.02 -6.53 11.37
CA ASP A 44 13.57 -7.86 11.63
C ASP A 44 13.02 -8.90 10.64
N TYR A 45 11.72 -8.80 10.31
CA TYR A 45 11.11 -9.68 9.33
C TYR A 45 11.79 -9.52 7.95
N LEU A 46 11.96 -8.29 7.49
CA LEU A 46 12.61 -8.02 6.20
C LEU A 46 14.08 -8.43 6.21
N ARG A 47 14.80 -8.22 7.31
CA ARG A 47 16.20 -8.66 7.47
C ARG A 47 16.36 -10.17 7.36
N LEU A 48 15.39 -10.97 7.86
CA LEU A 48 15.41 -12.43 7.72
C LEU A 48 15.43 -12.88 6.25
N TYR A 49 14.87 -12.08 5.36
CA TYR A 49 14.85 -12.35 3.91
C TYR A 49 15.87 -11.53 3.12
N GLY A 50 16.86 -10.92 3.80
CA GLY A 50 17.93 -10.15 3.17
C GLY A 50 17.50 -8.76 2.69
N GLY A 51 16.32 -8.28 3.14
CA GLY A 51 15.86 -6.92 2.87
C GLY A 51 16.72 -5.89 3.57
N CYS A 52 17.16 -4.88 2.84
CA CYS A 52 17.83 -3.70 3.38
C CYS A 52 16.96 -2.48 3.11
N VAL A 53 16.26 -2.02 4.15
CA VAL A 53 15.40 -0.84 4.07
C VAL A 53 16.27 0.39 4.20
N ARG A 54 16.11 1.33 3.27
CA ARG A 54 16.79 2.63 3.29
C ARG A 54 16.02 3.66 4.07
N THR A 55 14.75 3.83 3.71
CA THR A 55 13.84 4.80 4.34
C THR A 55 12.44 4.24 4.33
N PHE A 56 11.67 4.65 5.28
CA PHE A 56 10.22 4.49 5.36
C PHE A 56 9.64 5.64 6.17
N GLU A 57 8.35 5.87 6.02
CA GLU A 57 7.57 6.75 6.90
C GLU A 57 6.62 5.85 7.71
N ASP A 58 6.54 6.03 9.03
CA ASP A 58 5.53 5.36 9.83
C ASP A 58 4.15 5.96 9.52
N VAL A 59 3.14 5.12 9.36
CA VAL A 59 1.78 5.59 9.02
C VAL A 59 1.22 6.52 10.10
N SER A 60 1.62 6.36 11.36
CA SER A 60 1.23 7.28 12.44
C SER A 60 1.80 8.69 12.28
N GLU A 61 2.81 8.86 11.43
CA GLU A 61 3.41 10.16 11.10
C GLU A 61 2.69 10.86 9.93
N LEU A 62 1.74 10.18 9.26
CA LEU A 62 0.88 10.82 8.28
C LEU A 62 0.15 11.99 8.94
N LYS A 63 0.53 13.20 8.54
CA LYS A 63 -0.04 14.40 9.12
C LYS A 63 -1.53 14.46 8.79
N SER A 64 -2.36 14.77 9.77
CA SER A 64 -3.80 14.92 9.59
C SER A 64 -4.17 15.86 8.43
N LEU A 65 -3.32 16.85 8.13
CA LEU A 65 -3.46 17.74 6.98
C LEU A 65 -3.33 17.02 5.65
N ASP A 66 -2.39 16.07 5.52
CA ASP A 66 -2.19 15.32 4.28
C ASP A 66 -3.34 14.32 4.06
N VAL A 67 -3.83 13.67 5.11
CA VAL A 67 -5.00 12.80 5.05
C VAL A 67 -6.23 13.58 4.59
N ASN A 68 -6.53 14.72 5.24
CA ASN A 68 -7.64 15.57 4.86
C ASN A 68 -7.52 16.09 3.43
N ALA A 69 -6.32 16.50 3.01
CA ALA A 69 -6.06 16.95 1.65
C ALA A 69 -6.24 15.81 0.63
N ALA A 70 -5.80 14.58 0.94
CA ALA A 70 -5.99 13.42 0.08
C ALA A 70 -7.46 13.07 -0.13
N TYR A 71 -8.27 13.10 0.93
CA TYR A 71 -9.73 12.92 0.81
C TYR A 71 -10.40 14.07 0.04
N TYR A 72 -9.91 15.30 0.18
CA TYR A 72 -10.40 16.42 -0.58
C TYR A 72 -10.06 16.29 -2.07
N VAL A 73 -8.84 15.85 -2.40
CA VAL A 73 -8.43 15.51 -3.78
C VAL A 73 -9.29 14.38 -4.33
N LYS A 74 -9.51 13.31 -3.56
CA LYS A 74 -10.40 12.20 -3.94
C LYS A 74 -11.78 12.70 -4.31
N LYS A 75 -12.40 13.53 -3.45
CA LYS A 75 -13.73 14.10 -3.70
C LYS A 75 -13.79 14.98 -4.95
N PHE A 76 -12.74 15.76 -5.21
CA PHE A 76 -12.62 16.51 -6.45
C PHE A 76 -12.55 15.60 -7.67
N ILE A 77 -11.72 14.57 -7.64
CA ILE A 77 -11.57 13.60 -8.74
C ILE A 77 -12.88 12.87 -9.01
N GLU A 78 -13.62 12.49 -7.98
CA GLU A 78 -14.93 11.85 -8.11
C GLU A 78 -15.95 12.73 -8.85
N ARG A 79 -15.94 14.03 -8.57
CA ARG A 79 -16.88 14.99 -9.13
C ARG A 79 -16.47 15.54 -10.49
N HIS A 80 -15.16 15.69 -10.71
CA HIS A 80 -14.58 16.44 -11.84
C HIS A 80 -13.48 15.66 -12.52
N TYR A 81 -13.71 14.36 -12.78
CA TYR A 81 -12.69 13.45 -13.32
C TYR A 81 -12.07 13.94 -14.64
N ASP A 82 -12.87 14.54 -15.52
CA ASP A 82 -12.36 15.07 -16.79
C ASP A 82 -11.43 16.28 -16.61
N ILE A 83 -11.76 17.16 -15.64
CA ILE A 83 -10.90 18.30 -15.29
C ILE A 83 -9.59 17.78 -14.69
N TYR A 84 -9.68 16.80 -13.79
CA TYR A 84 -8.50 16.15 -13.22
C TYR A 84 -7.60 15.53 -14.28
N ARG A 85 -8.16 14.78 -15.25
CA ARG A 85 -7.38 14.18 -16.34
C ARG A 85 -6.66 15.24 -17.17
N MET A 86 -7.35 16.31 -17.53
CA MET A 86 -6.75 17.43 -18.27
C MET A 86 -5.64 18.11 -17.47
N ALA A 87 -5.88 18.38 -16.18
CA ALA A 87 -4.90 18.98 -15.29
C ALA A 87 -3.66 18.08 -15.13
N LYS A 88 -3.84 16.79 -14.94
CA LYS A 88 -2.76 15.79 -14.83
C LYS A 88 -1.96 15.69 -16.14
N GLY A 89 -2.63 15.67 -17.28
CA GLY A 89 -1.98 15.66 -18.59
C GLY A 89 -1.16 16.93 -18.83
N TRP A 90 -1.74 18.08 -18.51
CA TRP A 90 -1.05 19.37 -18.61
C TRP A 90 0.17 19.43 -17.68
N PHE A 91 0.02 19.02 -16.40
CA PHE A 91 1.12 18.99 -15.42
C PHE A 91 2.29 18.13 -15.91
N ARG A 92 2.01 16.97 -16.50
CA ARG A 92 3.04 16.07 -17.07
C ARG A 92 3.81 16.69 -18.24
N SER A 93 3.23 17.68 -18.94
CA SER A 93 3.91 18.39 -20.03
C SER A 93 4.86 19.48 -19.53
N LEU A 94 4.83 19.81 -18.24
CA LEU A 94 5.71 20.82 -17.67
C LEU A 94 7.08 20.21 -17.33
N THR A 95 8.13 20.99 -17.59
CA THR A 95 9.48 20.68 -17.12
C THR A 95 9.62 21.23 -15.69
N LEU A 96 9.24 20.45 -14.70
CA LEU A 96 9.27 20.87 -13.30
C LEU A 96 10.44 20.22 -12.55
N PRO A 97 10.97 20.87 -11.49
CA PRO A 97 11.92 20.24 -10.59
C PRO A 97 11.25 19.01 -9.92
N LYS A 98 12.04 17.99 -9.62
CA LYS A 98 11.53 16.73 -9.03
C LYS A 98 10.98 16.90 -7.61
N SER A 99 11.33 17.96 -6.92
CA SER A 99 10.86 18.30 -5.56
C SER A 99 10.95 19.79 -5.34
N GLY A 100 10.09 20.36 -4.50
CA GLY A 100 10.12 21.75 -4.07
C GLY A 100 8.77 22.47 -4.23
N ASP A 101 8.77 23.76 -3.95
CA ASP A 101 7.63 24.63 -4.15
C ASP A 101 7.38 24.82 -5.64
N TYR A 102 6.26 24.31 -6.11
CA TYR A 102 5.84 24.50 -7.50
C TYR A 102 5.14 25.85 -7.67
N PHE A 103 5.68 26.66 -8.58
CA PHE A 103 5.06 27.91 -9.00
C PHE A 103 4.72 27.80 -10.49
N PHE A 104 3.46 27.62 -10.80
CA PHE A 104 3.00 27.63 -12.18
C PHE A 104 1.59 28.19 -12.29
N LYS A 105 1.29 28.72 -13.46
CA LYS A 105 -0.05 29.12 -13.85
C LYS A 105 -0.28 28.70 -15.30
N GLY A 106 -1.44 28.11 -15.58
CA GLY A 106 -1.78 27.66 -16.91
C GLY A 106 -3.26 27.62 -17.17
N ARG A 107 -3.62 27.35 -18.43
CA ARG A 107 -5.00 27.19 -18.87
C ARG A 107 -5.19 25.83 -19.51
N LEU A 108 -6.20 25.10 -19.05
CA LEU A 108 -6.58 23.80 -19.57
C LEU A 108 -7.39 23.94 -20.87
N ALA A 109 -7.48 22.87 -21.64
CA ALA A 109 -8.18 22.86 -22.93
C ALA A 109 -9.67 23.23 -22.82
N ASN A 110 -10.31 22.95 -21.67
CA ASN A 110 -11.71 23.32 -21.41
C ASN A 110 -11.89 24.76 -20.90
N GLY A 111 -10.82 25.57 -20.88
CA GLY A 111 -10.82 26.94 -20.41
C GLY A 111 -10.69 27.12 -18.90
N ALA A 112 -10.59 26.03 -18.11
CA ALA A 112 -10.25 26.14 -16.70
C ALA A 112 -8.81 26.62 -16.52
N GLU A 113 -8.57 27.40 -15.47
CA GLU A 113 -7.24 27.86 -15.09
C GLU A 113 -6.74 27.01 -13.92
N ILE A 114 -5.43 26.77 -13.92
CA ILE A 114 -4.73 26.06 -12.87
C ILE A 114 -3.57 26.93 -12.37
N GLU A 115 -3.46 27.09 -11.07
CA GLU A 115 -2.42 27.92 -10.45
C GLU A 115 -1.90 27.27 -9.18
N THR A 116 -0.58 27.33 -8.97
CA THR A 116 0.02 26.98 -7.68
C THR A 116 0.80 28.14 -7.12
N ARG A 117 0.75 28.29 -5.80
CA ARG A 117 1.58 29.21 -5.01
C ARG A 117 1.96 28.56 -3.69
N SER A 118 3.25 28.48 -3.39
CA SER A 118 3.75 27.98 -2.09
C SER A 118 3.09 26.64 -1.67
N GLY A 119 3.00 25.70 -2.62
CA GLY A 119 2.38 24.39 -2.38
C GLY A 119 0.85 24.36 -2.40
N THR A 120 0.16 25.49 -2.41
CA THR A 120 -1.30 25.53 -2.66
C THR A 120 -1.59 25.23 -4.11
N LEU A 121 -2.73 24.62 -4.39
CA LEU A 121 -3.20 24.36 -5.74
C LEU A 121 -4.65 24.82 -5.88
N SER A 122 -4.91 25.63 -6.91
CA SER A 122 -6.26 26.09 -7.26
C SER A 122 -6.57 25.73 -8.71
N ILE A 123 -7.78 25.25 -8.97
CA ILE A 123 -8.33 24.99 -10.29
C ILE A 123 -9.71 25.68 -10.36
N TYR A 124 -9.86 26.62 -11.31
CA TYR A 124 -11.05 27.46 -11.40
C TYR A 124 -11.38 27.84 -12.86
N ARG A 125 -12.61 28.30 -13.12
CA ARG A 125 -13.04 28.85 -14.39
C ARG A 125 -13.92 30.07 -14.13
N GLY A 126 -13.39 31.27 -14.37
CA GLY A 126 -14.04 32.51 -13.95
C GLY A 126 -14.23 32.55 -12.44
N PHE A 127 -15.48 32.59 -11.99
CA PHE A 127 -15.82 32.59 -10.55
C PHE A 127 -16.09 31.18 -9.99
N GLU A 128 -16.12 30.16 -10.84
CA GLU A 128 -16.35 28.77 -10.43
C GLU A 128 -15.04 28.14 -9.96
N VAL A 129 -14.96 27.76 -8.69
CA VAL A 129 -13.80 27.06 -8.10
C VAL A 129 -14.10 25.57 -8.06
N PHE A 130 -13.31 24.78 -8.80
CA PHE A 130 -13.40 23.31 -8.81
C PHE A 130 -12.57 22.68 -7.70
N PHE A 131 -11.39 23.25 -7.44
CA PHE A 131 -10.46 22.79 -6.43
C PHE A 131 -9.67 23.95 -5.84
N ASP A 132 -9.52 23.95 -4.53
CA ASP A 132 -8.64 24.89 -3.82
C ASP A 132 -8.14 24.22 -2.55
N SER A 133 -6.84 24.05 -2.41
CA SER A 133 -6.21 23.37 -1.28
C SER A 133 -5.03 24.13 -0.74
N ALA A 134 -4.98 24.27 0.57
CA ALA A 134 -3.88 24.90 1.31
C ALA A 134 -2.79 23.92 1.75
N SER A 135 -2.87 22.62 1.38
CA SER A 135 -1.81 21.66 1.70
C SER A 135 -0.53 21.97 0.94
N GLY A 136 0.59 22.05 1.64
CA GLY A 136 1.92 22.24 1.03
C GLY A 136 2.34 21.09 0.09
N ARG A 137 1.66 19.92 0.13
CA ARG A 137 1.93 18.72 -0.68
C ARG A 137 0.87 18.46 -1.76
N CYS A 138 -0.06 19.43 -1.99
CA CYS A 138 -1.21 19.15 -2.86
C CYS A 138 -0.84 18.83 -4.32
N CYS A 139 0.28 19.33 -4.84
CA CYS A 139 0.75 18.97 -6.19
C CYS A 139 1.20 17.51 -6.25
N GLU A 140 1.95 17.04 -5.27
CA GLU A 140 2.36 15.64 -5.15
C GLU A 140 1.13 14.74 -4.96
N LEU A 141 0.28 15.09 -4.01
CA LEU A 141 -0.96 14.36 -3.75
C LEU A 141 -1.79 14.20 -5.03
N MET A 142 -2.02 15.28 -5.78
CA MET A 142 -2.89 15.24 -6.94
C MET A 142 -2.24 14.65 -8.18
N PHE A 143 -1.07 15.15 -8.57
CA PHE A 143 -0.51 14.87 -9.90
C PHE A 143 0.43 13.69 -9.94
N LEU A 144 1.13 13.36 -8.85
CA LEU A 144 1.96 12.16 -8.75
C LEU A 144 1.16 10.93 -8.30
N GLY A 145 -0.08 11.13 -7.81
CA GLY A 145 -0.96 10.02 -7.45
C GLY A 145 -0.94 9.68 -5.97
N ARG A 146 -0.12 10.33 -5.17
CA ARG A 146 0.06 10.06 -3.73
C ARG A 146 -1.21 10.21 -2.90
N TRP A 147 -2.22 10.95 -3.38
CA TRP A 147 -3.51 11.05 -2.70
C TRP A 147 -4.16 9.67 -2.48
N TRP A 148 -3.98 8.73 -3.43
CA TRP A 148 -4.55 7.40 -3.32
C TRP A 148 -3.79 6.55 -2.32
N GLU A 149 -2.47 6.64 -2.31
CA GLU A 149 -1.58 5.99 -1.33
C GLU A 149 -1.96 6.42 0.09
N VAL A 150 -2.13 7.73 0.34
CA VAL A 150 -2.54 8.28 1.65
C VAL A 150 -3.94 7.80 2.06
N VAL A 151 -4.93 7.79 1.14
CA VAL A 151 -6.28 7.28 1.42
C VAL A 151 -6.25 5.79 1.77
N VAL A 152 -5.48 5.00 1.03
CA VAL A 152 -5.33 3.57 1.32
C VAL A 152 -4.62 3.34 2.64
N ALA A 153 -3.54 4.08 2.92
CA ALA A 153 -2.80 3.99 4.17
C ALA A 153 -3.68 4.29 5.39
N ASP A 154 -4.52 5.33 5.32
CA ASP A 154 -5.48 5.69 6.36
C ASP A 154 -6.49 4.55 6.62
N VAL A 155 -7.12 4.02 5.56
CA VAL A 155 -8.08 2.91 5.67
C VAL A 155 -7.42 1.64 6.20
N VAL A 156 -6.18 1.32 5.75
CA VAL A 156 -5.42 0.15 6.21
C VAL A 156 -5.02 0.31 7.67
N SER A 157 -4.65 1.52 8.10
CA SER A 157 -4.32 1.82 9.50
C SER A 157 -5.52 1.61 10.42
N ASP A 158 -6.70 2.11 10.04
CA ASP A 158 -7.93 1.91 10.79
C ASP A 158 -8.31 0.42 10.87
N TRP A 159 -8.21 -0.28 9.75
CA TRP A 159 -8.46 -1.73 9.69
C TRP A 159 -7.48 -2.50 10.58
N HIS A 160 -6.18 -2.19 10.53
CA HIS A 160 -5.15 -2.84 11.34
C HIS A 160 -5.39 -2.62 12.83
N MET A 161 -5.72 -1.39 13.23
CA MET A 161 -6.03 -1.07 14.62
C MET A 161 -7.24 -1.86 15.14
N ALA A 162 -8.27 -2.04 14.30
CA ALA A 162 -9.48 -2.78 14.67
C ALA A 162 -9.27 -4.29 14.77
N ASN A 163 -8.44 -4.89 13.91
CA ASN A 163 -8.35 -6.35 13.74
C ASN A 163 -7.06 -6.97 14.31
N VAL A 164 -5.94 -6.26 14.27
CA VAL A 164 -4.64 -6.76 14.72
C VAL A 164 -4.28 -6.20 16.10
N GLY A 165 -4.81 -5.03 16.45
CA GLY A 165 -4.54 -4.31 17.69
C GLY A 165 -3.22 -3.52 17.65
N SER A 166 -3.13 -2.46 18.44
CA SER A 166 -1.93 -1.65 18.52
C SER A 166 -0.89 -2.33 19.41
N HIS A 167 0.21 -2.78 18.85
CA HIS A 167 1.35 -3.28 19.59
C HIS A 167 2.65 -2.53 19.28
N GLY A 168 2.61 -1.48 18.50
CA GLY A 168 3.76 -0.64 18.19
C GLY A 168 3.51 0.27 16.99
N LYS A 169 4.26 1.36 16.98
CA LYS A 169 4.25 2.34 15.89
C LYS A 169 4.82 1.78 14.57
N ASP A 170 5.47 0.60 14.63
CA ASP A 170 6.29 0.07 13.52
C ASP A 170 5.59 -1.01 12.68
N ASP A 171 4.28 -1.22 12.85
CA ASP A 171 3.57 -2.30 12.15
C ASP A 171 3.14 -1.92 10.73
N ILE A 172 3.01 -0.63 10.43
CA ILE A 172 2.64 -0.14 9.10
C ILE A 172 3.62 0.93 8.65
N TRP A 173 4.33 0.62 7.59
CA TRP A 173 5.27 1.52 6.94
C TRP A 173 4.73 2.02 5.61
N HIS A 174 4.94 3.29 5.33
CA HIS A 174 4.57 3.98 4.10
C HIS A 174 5.84 4.46 3.37
N ASP A 175 5.79 4.57 2.02
CA ASP A 175 6.94 5.01 1.20
C ASP A 175 8.23 4.20 1.46
N VAL A 176 8.13 2.87 1.45
CA VAL A 176 9.26 2.01 1.80
C VAL A 176 10.21 1.85 0.62
N ILE A 177 11.44 2.29 0.82
CA ILE A 177 12.51 2.22 -0.18
C ILE A 177 13.54 1.17 0.26
N PHE A 178 13.80 0.21 -0.63
CA PHE A 178 14.80 -0.82 -0.44
C PHE A 178 16.09 -0.47 -1.19
N ASN A 179 17.23 -0.69 -0.54
CA ASN A 179 18.53 -0.59 -1.18
C ASN A 179 18.97 -1.93 -1.77
N GLU A 180 19.96 -1.84 -2.66
CA GLU A 180 20.77 -2.98 -3.03
C GLU A 180 21.61 -3.43 -1.83
N GLN A 181 21.71 -4.76 -1.63
CA GLN A 181 22.45 -5.32 -0.50
C GLN A 181 23.93 -4.92 -0.59
N GLY A 182 24.41 -4.18 0.41
CA GLY A 182 25.78 -3.64 0.44
C GLY A 182 26.03 -2.41 -0.44
N GLY A 183 24.99 -1.83 -1.06
CA GLY A 183 25.05 -0.65 -1.92
C GLY A 183 24.13 0.48 -1.47
N ASN A 184 24.33 1.67 -2.07
CA ASN A 184 23.49 2.84 -1.85
C ASN A 184 22.45 3.07 -2.95
N ALA A 185 22.43 2.22 -3.99
CA ALA A 185 21.47 2.34 -5.07
C ALA A 185 20.07 1.89 -4.61
N VAL A 186 19.05 2.66 -4.95
CA VAL A 186 17.66 2.28 -4.75
C VAL A 186 17.35 1.11 -5.67
N LYS A 187 16.89 -0.02 -5.12
CA LYS A 187 16.56 -1.22 -5.87
C LYS A 187 15.07 -1.32 -6.15
N ASN A 188 14.27 -1.09 -5.13
CA ASN A 188 12.81 -1.19 -5.20
C ASN A 188 12.15 -0.19 -4.24
N GLU A 189 10.88 0.08 -4.50
CA GLU A 189 10.00 0.90 -3.70
C GLU A 189 8.65 0.19 -3.62
N ILE A 190 7.99 0.26 -2.47
CA ILE A 190 6.63 -0.22 -2.23
C ILE A 190 5.86 0.80 -1.40
N ASP A 191 4.60 1.00 -1.72
CA ASP A 191 3.82 2.07 -1.11
C ASP A 191 3.51 1.79 0.36
N LEU A 192 3.16 0.53 0.73
CA LEU A 192 2.91 0.13 2.11
C LEU A 192 3.47 -1.25 2.42
N VAL A 193 4.01 -1.39 3.64
CA VAL A 193 4.36 -2.66 4.27
C VAL A 193 3.58 -2.78 5.57
N VAL A 194 2.75 -3.81 5.69
CA VAL A 194 1.88 -4.03 6.85
C VAL A 194 2.19 -5.38 7.48
N ASN A 195 2.41 -5.39 8.78
CA ASN A 195 2.61 -6.60 9.57
C ASN A 195 1.30 -7.02 10.24
N ASP A 196 0.67 -8.08 9.75
CA ASP A 196 -0.55 -8.62 10.35
C ASP A 196 -0.29 -9.59 11.53
N ARG A 197 0.94 -9.60 12.06
CA ARG A 197 1.46 -10.48 13.11
C ARG A 197 1.74 -11.93 12.69
N GLN A 198 1.36 -12.31 11.49
CA GLN A 198 1.63 -13.64 10.92
C GLN A 198 2.50 -13.53 9.66
N ARG A 199 2.39 -12.42 8.95
CA ARG A 199 3.05 -12.19 7.66
C ARG A 199 3.15 -10.71 7.32
N LEU A 200 3.90 -10.41 6.27
CA LEU A 200 3.89 -9.08 5.66
C LEU A 200 2.86 -9.03 4.52
N LEU A 201 2.05 -7.99 4.52
CA LEU A 201 1.26 -7.57 3.38
C LEU A 201 2.04 -6.46 2.68
N LEU A 202 2.44 -6.70 1.45
CA LEU A 202 3.16 -5.75 0.59
C LEU A 202 2.16 -5.14 -0.36
N ILE A 203 1.90 -3.84 -0.24
CA ILE A 203 0.81 -3.16 -0.92
C ILE A 203 1.35 -2.13 -1.89
N GLU A 204 0.93 -2.22 -3.15
CA GLU A 204 1.15 -1.23 -4.19
C GLU A 204 -0.19 -0.55 -4.52
N CYS A 205 -0.22 0.78 -4.51
CA CYS A 205 -1.40 1.61 -4.75
C CYS A 205 -1.33 2.25 -6.14
N LYS A 206 -2.39 2.17 -6.92
CA LYS A 206 -2.44 2.77 -8.25
C LYS A 206 -3.66 3.68 -8.41
N SER A 207 -3.42 4.98 -8.53
CA SER A 207 -4.44 5.98 -8.86
C SER A 207 -4.70 6.12 -10.37
N GLY A 208 -3.86 5.51 -11.20
CA GLY A 208 -3.94 5.47 -12.67
C GLY A 208 -4.18 4.07 -13.19
N GLU A 209 -4.06 3.91 -14.51
CA GLU A 209 -4.14 2.60 -15.16
C GLU A 209 -3.00 1.70 -14.73
N ILE A 210 -3.33 0.44 -14.46
CA ILE A 210 -2.37 -0.61 -14.14
C ILE A 210 -1.81 -1.18 -15.43
N THR A 211 -0.51 -1.50 -15.41
CA THR A 211 0.19 -2.16 -16.50
C THR A 211 0.77 -3.51 -16.04
N SER A 212 1.18 -4.33 -16.99
CA SER A 212 1.91 -5.57 -16.66
C SER A 212 3.20 -5.31 -15.89
N ALA A 213 3.86 -4.18 -16.11
CA ALA A 213 5.08 -3.81 -15.40
C ALA A 213 4.81 -3.59 -13.91
N ASP A 214 3.68 -3.00 -13.54
CA ASP A 214 3.29 -2.80 -12.13
C ASP A 214 3.09 -4.15 -11.43
N ILE A 215 2.46 -5.11 -12.11
CA ILE A 215 2.22 -6.46 -11.59
C ILE A 215 3.55 -7.20 -11.38
N PHE A 216 4.47 -7.12 -12.34
CA PHE A 216 5.80 -7.72 -12.20
C PHE A 216 6.66 -7.04 -11.13
N LYS A 217 6.54 -5.72 -10.96
CA LYS A 217 7.22 -4.97 -9.90
C LYS A 217 6.85 -5.55 -8.52
N ILE A 218 5.56 -5.62 -8.21
CA ILE A 218 5.11 -6.09 -6.89
C ILE A 218 5.41 -7.57 -6.66
N ASP A 219 5.33 -8.44 -7.70
CA ASP A 219 5.74 -9.84 -7.59
C ASP A 219 7.23 -9.96 -7.28
N SER A 220 8.07 -9.16 -7.95
CA SER A 220 9.51 -9.10 -7.68
C SER A 220 9.81 -8.65 -6.25
N VAL A 221 9.14 -7.61 -5.76
CA VAL A 221 9.29 -7.11 -4.38
C VAL A 221 8.90 -8.21 -3.38
N ARG A 222 7.74 -8.86 -3.57
CA ARG A 222 7.28 -9.95 -2.71
C ARG A 222 8.28 -11.09 -2.64
N ARG A 223 8.76 -11.57 -3.78
CA ARG A 223 9.72 -12.68 -3.84
C ARG A 223 11.07 -12.33 -3.23
N THR A 224 11.48 -11.08 -3.35
CA THR A 224 12.80 -10.64 -2.86
C THR A 224 12.80 -10.35 -1.36
N TYR A 225 11.74 -9.72 -0.84
CA TYR A 225 11.75 -9.17 0.53
C TYR A 225 10.68 -9.78 1.44
N GLY A 226 9.60 -10.32 0.87
CA GLY A 226 8.45 -10.75 1.67
C GLY A 226 8.53 -12.16 2.22
N GLY A 227 9.42 -13.00 1.69
CA GLY A 227 9.47 -14.42 2.04
C GLY A 227 8.24 -15.23 1.60
N ASN A 228 8.20 -16.50 1.99
CA ASN A 228 7.18 -17.44 1.49
C ASN A 228 5.76 -17.17 1.99
N ASN A 229 5.62 -16.50 3.12
CA ASN A 229 4.31 -16.28 3.76
C ASN A 229 3.75 -14.88 3.51
N SER A 230 4.49 -13.99 2.85
CA SER A 230 4.01 -12.65 2.53
C SER A 230 2.95 -12.67 1.42
N LYS A 231 2.10 -11.65 1.42
CA LYS A 231 1.10 -11.42 0.38
C LYS A 231 1.38 -10.13 -0.36
N ALA A 232 1.25 -10.17 -1.68
CA ALA A 232 1.30 -9.00 -2.54
C ALA A 232 -0.12 -8.53 -2.84
N LEU A 233 -0.41 -7.27 -2.55
CA LEU A 233 -1.71 -6.65 -2.75
C LEU A 233 -1.56 -5.45 -3.69
N LEU A 234 -2.36 -5.41 -4.74
CA LEU A 234 -2.43 -4.32 -5.70
C LEU A 234 -3.78 -3.62 -5.53
N ILE A 235 -3.76 -2.36 -5.07
CA ILE A 235 -4.99 -1.61 -4.76
C ILE A 235 -5.17 -0.49 -5.78
N SER A 236 -6.14 -0.67 -6.67
CA SER A 236 -6.43 0.24 -7.78
C SER A 236 -7.58 1.18 -7.49
N TYR A 237 -7.44 2.43 -7.89
CA TYR A 237 -8.55 3.39 -7.94
C TYR A 237 -9.43 3.21 -9.18
N LEU A 238 -8.85 2.73 -10.28
CA LEU A 238 -9.55 2.52 -11.55
C LEU A 238 -9.86 1.04 -11.77
N PRO A 239 -10.88 0.72 -12.59
CA PRO A 239 -11.12 -0.64 -13.05
C PRO A 239 -9.88 -1.23 -13.72
N VAL A 240 -9.70 -2.54 -13.54
CA VAL A 240 -8.55 -3.27 -14.09
C VAL A 240 -9.03 -4.22 -15.18
N ALA A 241 -8.32 -4.25 -16.31
CA ALA A 241 -8.64 -5.13 -17.41
C ALA A 241 -8.58 -6.61 -16.98
N SER A 242 -9.52 -7.42 -17.48
CA SER A 242 -9.66 -8.86 -17.11
C SER A 242 -8.35 -9.63 -17.32
N SER A 243 -7.61 -9.36 -18.40
CA SER A 243 -6.32 -9.99 -18.68
C SER A 243 -5.24 -9.69 -17.65
N LEU A 244 -5.29 -8.49 -17.03
CA LEU A 244 -4.39 -8.12 -15.95
C LEU A 244 -4.82 -8.74 -14.61
N LEU A 245 -6.12 -8.88 -14.37
CA LEU A 245 -6.66 -9.60 -13.21
C LEU A 245 -6.27 -11.08 -13.26
N GLU A 246 -6.37 -11.74 -14.43
CA GLU A 246 -5.90 -13.11 -14.62
C GLU A 246 -4.39 -13.21 -14.33
N LYS A 247 -3.58 -12.28 -14.84
CA LYS A 247 -2.15 -12.24 -14.55
C LYS A 247 -1.86 -12.08 -13.06
N CYS A 248 -2.59 -11.24 -12.34
CA CYS A 248 -2.47 -11.13 -10.88
C CYS A 248 -2.75 -12.47 -10.22
N LYS A 249 -3.83 -13.15 -10.62
CA LYS A 249 -4.20 -14.46 -10.09
C LYS A 249 -3.11 -15.52 -10.34
N ASP A 250 -2.56 -15.57 -11.55
CA ASP A 250 -1.50 -16.52 -11.92
C ASP A 250 -0.22 -16.32 -11.08
N LEU A 251 0.07 -15.09 -10.69
CA LEU A 251 1.21 -14.74 -9.86
C LEU A 251 0.90 -14.75 -8.35
N GLY A 252 -0.32 -15.08 -7.94
CA GLY A 252 -0.73 -15.06 -6.54
C GLY A 252 -0.73 -13.65 -5.94
N ILE A 253 -1.05 -12.65 -6.75
CA ILE A 253 -1.22 -11.25 -6.34
C ILE A 253 -2.71 -10.99 -6.14
N TYR A 254 -3.08 -10.45 -5.00
CA TYR A 254 -4.44 -10.05 -4.68
C TYR A 254 -4.68 -8.65 -5.23
N CYS A 255 -5.67 -8.52 -6.14
CA CYS A 255 -6.00 -7.23 -6.75
C CYS A 255 -7.35 -6.73 -6.23
N PHE A 256 -7.35 -5.53 -5.64
CA PHE A 256 -8.56 -4.81 -5.25
C PHE A 256 -8.79 -3.68 -6.23
N ALA A 257 -9.91 -3.71 -6.93
CA ALA A 257 -10.26 -2.72 -7.93
C ALA A 257 -11.78 -2.55 -8.00
N PRO A 258 -12.29 -1.38 -8.43
CA PRO A 258 -13.71 -1.21 -8.71
C PRO A 258 -14.11 -2.03 -9.94
N GLU A 259 -15.38 -2.47 -9.98
CA GLU A 259 -15.93 -3.22 -11.12
C GLU A 259 -16.01 -2.37 -12.39
N ASP A 260 -16.34 -1.09 -12.21
CA ASP A 260 -16.44 -0.10 -13.29
C ASP A 260 -16.05 1.31 -12.83
N MET A 261 -16.12 2.27 -13.74
CA MET A 261 -15.79 3.68 -13.45
C MET A 261 -16.76 4.35 -12.48
N ALA A 262 -17.99 3.88 -12.33
CA ALA A 262 -18.94 4.44 -11.36
C ALA A 262 -18.62 3.92 -9.95
N ALA A 263 -18.28 2.64 -9.82
CA ALA A 263 -17.94 2.01 -8.56
C ALA A 263 -16.69 2.61 -7.88
N ARG A 264 -15.80 3.27 -8.64
CA ARG A 264 -14.56 3.88 -8.08
C ARG A 264 -14.80 4.89 -6.96
N THR A 265 -15.98 5.50 -6.90
CA THR A 265 -16.30 6.54 -5.91
C THR A 265 -16.55 5.98 -4.52
N TRP A 266 -16.92 4.70 -4.41
CA TRP A 266 -17.30 4.08 -3.15
C TRP A 266 -16.55 2.78 -2.83
N HIS A 267 -15.86 2.16 -3.80
CA HIS A 267 -15.26 0.83 -3.61
C HIS A 267 -14.27 0.77 -2.43
N VAL A 268 -13.55 1.88 -2.14
CA VAL A 268 -12.62 1.93 -1.01
C VAL A 268 -13.27 1.63 0.34
N LYS A 269 -14.59 1.84 0.45
CA LYS A 269 -15.35 1.51 1.67
C LYS A 269 -15.42 -0.01 1.95
N SER A 270 -15.26 -0.84 0.91
CA SER A 270 -15.21 -2.30 1.04
C SER A 270 -13.79 -2.84 1.22
N LEU A 271 -12.77 -1.98 1.21
CA LEU A 271 -11.38 -2.38 1.40
C LEU A 271 -11.15 -3.10 2.75
N PRO A 272 -11.68 -2.65 3.90
CA PRO A 272 -11.52 -3.36 5.17
C PRO A 272 -12.04 -4.80 5.12
N GLN A 273 -13.25 -5.01 4.61
CA GLN A 273 -13.84 -6.36 4.47
C GLN A 273 -13.05 -7.24 3.51
N TRP A 274 -12.52 -6.65 2.44
CA TRP A 274 -11.66 -7.38 1.52
C TRP A 274 -10.34 -7.80 2.18
N LEU A 275 -9.72 -6.94 2.98
CA LEU A 275 -8.53 -7.27 3.78
C LEU A 275 -8.81 -8.42 4.74
N ASP A 276 -9.96 -8.44 5.41
CA ASP A 276 -10.38 -9.55 6.25
C ASP A 276 -10.38 -10.87 5.50
N THR A 277 -10.94 -10.90 4.27
CA THR A 277 -10.92 -12.13 3.45
C THR A 277 -9.52 -12.56 3.07
N ILE A 278 -8.60 -11.61 2.80
CA ILE A 278 -7.22 -11.91 2.47
C ILE A 278 -6.46 -12.50 3.66
N VAL A 279 -6.69 -11.97 4.85
CA VAL A 279 -6.02 -12.45 6.06
C VAL A 279 -6.58 -13.80 6.52
N GLN A 280 -7.89 -14.03 6.41
CA GLN A 280 -8.56 -15.27 6.81
C GLN A 280 -8.36 -16.45 5.85
N MET A 281 -7.99 -16.22 4.59
CA MET A 281 -7.81 -17.28 3.57
C MET A 281 -6.80 -18.38 3.93
N HIS A 282 -6.21 -18.39 5.12
CA HIS A 282 -5.30 -19.42 5.59
C HIS A 282 -5.75 -20.09 6.91
N GLU A 283 -6.94 -19.77 7.39
CA GLU A 283 -7.49 -20.45 8.59
C GLU A 283 -8.26 -21.73 8.26
N LEU A 284 -8.36 -22.10 6.98
CA LEU A 284 -8.94 -23.33 6.46
C LEU A 284 -7.87 -24.29 5.96
#